data_18c9b7559041ef15946277274a2483b0
#
_entry.id   18c9b7559041ef15946277274a2483b0
#
_cell.length_a   1.000
_cell.length_b   1.000
_cell.length_c   1.000
_cell.angle_alpha   90.00
_cell.angle_beta   90.00
_cell.angle_gamma   90.00
#
_symmetry.space_group_name_H-M   'P 1'
#
loop_
_entity.id
_entity.type
_entity.pdbx_description
1 polymer ?
#
loop_
_entity_poly.entity_id
_entity_poly.type
_entity_poly.pdbx_seq_one_letter_code
_entity_poly.pdbx_strand_id
1 'polypeptide(L)'
;MTAGCVIMLDGPSSAGKTTLAAALQHRFAAIGECWFVHSVNDYFARIPFEWVTAGSHVGIHADDGVVLEIVDGVFRMRIGPIGRQVRGAWRCAVGCAARAGLNVIADDVVLTAQEWHQWQVELDGLDTYWVRVQIALDVLEAREWAHGTRMPGHARADYRDAYRYPIYHTEVDTGTLDPDASAAAVHARWRARTK
;
A
#
# COMPACT_ATOMS: atom_id res chain seq x y z
N MET A 1 -9.61 -25.30 8.11
CA MET A 1 -9.99 -23.90 8.38
C MET A 1 -10.26 -23.25 7.03
N THR A 2 -11.30 -22.45 6.90
CA THR A 2 -11.55 -21.66 5.68
C THR A 2 -10.53 -20.53 5.60
N ALA A 3 -10.01 -20.23 4.41
CA ALA A 3 -9.15 -19.10 4.20
C ALA A 3 -9.90 -17.78 4.52
N GLY A 4 -9.17 -16.77 5.00
CA GLY A 4 -9.68 -15.44 5.18
C GLY A 4 -9.73 -14.67 3.87
N CYS A 5 -10.32 -13.46 3.91
CA CYS A 5 -10.42 -12.55 2.78
C CYS A 5 -9.28 -11.51 2.80
N VAL A 6 -8.92 -10.96 1.65
CA VAL A 6 -7.92 -9.91 1.53
C VAL A 6 -8.54 -8.67 0.87
N ILE A 7 -8.54 -7.54 1.57
CA ILE A 7 -8.82 -6.23 0.99
C ILE A 7 -7.47 -5.57 0.66
N MET A 8 -7.24 -5.32 -0.62
CA MET A 8 -6.05 -4.65 -1.13
C MET A 8 -6.35 -3.18 -1.40
N LEU A 9 -5.64 -2.27 -0.73
CA LEU A 9 -5.72 -0.84 -0.97
C LEU A 9 -4.54 -0.43 -1.86
N ASP A 10 -4.81 -0.03 -3.10
CA ASP A 10 -3.78 0.40 -4.03
C ASP A 10 -3.95 1.87 -4.41
N GLY A 11 -2.84 2.58 -4.48
CA GLY A 11 -2.80 4.00 -4.83
C GLY A 11 -1.45 4.63 -4.50
N PRO A 12 -1.17 5.84 -4.98
CA PRO A 12 0.13 6.50 -4.81
C PRO A 12 0.46 6.78 -3.34
N SER A 13 1.72 7.07 -3.07
CA SER A 13 2.16 7.60 -1.77
C SER A 13 1.32 8.83 -1.41
N SER A 14 1.01 9.04 -0.14
CA SER A 14 0.16 10.13 0.37
C SER A 14 -1.34 10.08 -0.01
N ALA A 15 -1.81 9.06 -0.73
CA ALA A 15 -3.23 8.90 -1.03
C ALA A 15 -4.12 8.54 0.18
N GLY A 16 -3.54 8.33 1.37
CA GLY A 16 -4.32 8.03 2.58
C GLY A 16 -4.65 6.55 2.80
N LYS A 17 -3.99 5.63 2.11
CA LYS A 17 -4.20 4.18 2.23
C LYS A 17 -4.10 3.67 3.67
N THR A 18 -3.04 4.03 4.37
CA THR A 18 -2.80 3.59 5.76
C THR A 18 -3.88 4.12 6.72
N THR A 19 -4.31 5.36 6.52
CA THR A 19 -5.42 5.96 7.29
C THR A 19 -6.74 5.24 6.99
N LEU A 20 -7.02 4.93 5.73
CA LEU A 20 -8.18 4.17 5.32
C LEU A 20 -8.14 2.74 5.86
N ALA A 21 -6.97 2.08 5.86
CA ALA A 21 -6.81 0.74 6.43
C ALA A 21 -7.18 0.70 7.91
N ALA A 22 -6.70 1.69 8.70
CA ALA A 22 -7.03 1.81 10.12
C ALA A 22 -8.54 2.07 10.33
N ALA A 23 -9.14 2.97 9.57
CA ALA A 23 -10.58 3.26 9.66
C ALA A 23 -11.44 2.04 9.28
N LEU A 24 -11.06 1.29 8.24
CA LEU A 24 -11.70 0.01 7.88
C LEU A 24 -11.57 -1.03 8.99
N GLN A 25 -10.38 -1.19 9.57
CA GLN A 25 -10.16 -2.11 10.68
C GLN A 25 -11.08 -1.78 11.87
N HIS A 26 -11.17 -0.51 12.27
CA HIS A 26 -12.06 -0.08 13.33
C HIS A 26 -13.54 -0.37 13.01
N ARG A 27 -13.93 -0.14 11.76
CA ARG A 27 -15.31 -0.39 11.32
C ARG A 27 -15.68 -1.86 11.36
N PHE A 28 -14.78 -2.75 10.95
CA PHE A 28 -14.97 -4.20 11.07
C PHE A 28 -14.99 -4.66 12.52
N ALA A 29 -14.10 -4.12 13.35
CA ALA A 29 -14.04 -4.44 14.78
C ALA A 29 -15.34 -4.05 15.52
N ALA A 30 -15.98 -2.95 15.14
CA ALA A 30 -17.26 -2.50 15.71
C ALA A 30 -18.42 -3.49 15.49
N ILE A 31 -18.30 -4.41 14.52
CA ILE A 31 -19.27 -5.47 14.24
C ILE A 31 -18.75 -6.86 14.61
N GLY A 32 -17.67 -6.95 15.40
CA GLY A 32 -17.10 -8.20 15.89
C GLY A 32 -16.22 -8.95 14.89
N GLU A 33 -15.79 -8.32 13.79
CA GLU A 33 -14.90 -8.93 12.82
C GLU A 33 -13.45 -8.50 13.04
N CYS A 34 -12.54 -9.47 13.15
CA CYS A 34 -11.10 -9.20 13.25
C CYS A 34 -10.48 -9.12 11.84
N TRP A 35 -9.92 -7.98 11.52
CA TRP A 35 -9.15 -7.74 10.31
C TRP A 35 -7.74 -7.30 10.67
N PHE A 36 -6.74 -7.94 10.09
CA PHE A 36 -5.33 -7.69 10.34
C PHE A 36 -4.78 -6.71 9.29
N VAL A 37 -4.31 -5.54 9.74
CA VAL A 37 -3.69 -4.57 8.83
C VAL A 37 -2.23 -4.94 8.58
N HIS A 38 -1.83 -4.99 7.31
CA HIS A 38 -0.51 -5.40 6.86
C HIS A 38 0.05 -4.39 5.86
N SER A 39 0.84 -3.42 6.35
CA SER A 39 1.41 -2.36 5.50
C SER A 39 2.81 -2.71 5.00
N VAL A 40 3.11 -2.42 3.74
CA VAL A 40 4.46 -2.54 3.19
C VAL A 40 5.46 -1.63 3.92
N ASN A 41 5.00 -0.49 4.42
CA ASN A 41 5.83 0.45 5.14
C ASN A 41 6.40 -0.14 6.44
N ASP A 42 5.66 -1.02 7.11
CA ASP A 42 6.13 -1.70 8.34
C ASP A 42 7.32 -2.62 8.05
N TYR A 43 7.38 -3.19 6.85
CA TYR A 43 8.51 -4.03 6.43
C TYR A 43 9.72 -3.19 6.05
N PHE A 44 9.52 -2.13 5.28
CA PHE A 44 10.61 -1.22 4.93
C PHE A 44 11.19 -0.52 6.16
N ALA A 45 10.38 -0.17 7.15
CA ALA A 45 10.83 0.44 8.41
C ALA A 45 11.72 -0.49 9.25
N ARG A 46 11.76 -1.79 8.96
CA ARG A 46 12.60 -2.78 9.65
C ARG A 46 13.92 -3.07 8.93
N ILE A 47 14.14 -2.47 7.77
CA ILE A 47 15.44 -2.55 7.08
C ILE A 47 16.47 -1.77 7.91
N PRO A 48 17.65 -2.35 8.22
CA PRO A 48 18.68 -1.62 8.95
C PRO A 48 19.11 -0.33 8.21
N PHE A 49 19.44 0.70 8.97
CA PHE A 49 19.76 2.02 8.44
C PHE A 49 20.89 2.00 7.41
N GLU A 50 21.85 1.09 7.58
CA GLU A 50 22.97 0.89 6.68
C GLU A 50 22.56 0.47 5.25
N TRP A 51 21.33 -0.02 5.09
CA TRP A 51 20.76 -0.47 3.81
C TRP A 51 19.78 0.55 3.20
N VAL A 52 19.68 1.75 3.79
CA VAL A 52 18.76 2.78 3.33
C VAL A 52 19.50 4.10 3.09
N THR A 53 19.26 4.72 1.94
CA THR A 53 19.62 6.13 1.69
C THR A 53 18.34 6.93 1.58
N ALA A 54 18.20 7.97 2.41
CA ALA A 54 17.06 8.89 2.36
C ALA A 54 17.43 10.26 2.94
N GLY A 55 17.14 11.33 2.22
CA GLY A 55 17.48 12.68 2.62
C GLY A 55 18.99 12.87 2.79
N SER A 56 19.43 13.26 3.99
CA SER A 56 20.86 13.43 4.32
C SER A 56 21.55 12.14 4.76
N HIS A 57 20.79 11.07 4.99
CA HIS A 57 21.36 9.77 5.39
C HIS A 57 21.79 8.97 4.17
N VAL A 58 23.02 8.44 4.21
CA VAL A 58 23.60 7.60 3.16
C VAL A 58 24.01 6.26 3.77
N GLY A 59 23.24 5.21 3.45
CA GLY A 59 23.55 3.84 3.89
C GLY A 59 24.67 3.21 3.07
N ILE A 60 25.62 2.56 3.74
CA ILE A 60 26.80 1.95 3.08
C ILE A 60 26.46 0.76 2.19
N HIS A 61 25.30 0.14 2.36
CA HIS A 61 24.77 -0.99 1.59
C HIS A 61 23.47 -0.63 0.85
N ALA A 62 23.14 0.66 0.70
CA ALA A 62 21.87 1.11 0.18
C ALA A 62 21.61 0.69 -1.28
N ASP A 63 22.65 0.47 -2.08
CA ASP A 63 22.52 0.00 -3.46
C ASP A 63 21.87 -1.39 -3.55
N ASP A 64 22.10 -2.24 -2.57
CA ASP A 64 21.40 -3.52 -2.43
C ASP A 64 20.07 -3.40 -1.68
N GLY A 65 19.88 -2.34 -0.90
CA GLY A 65 18.70 -2.05 -0.11
C GLY A 65 17.71 -1.11 -0.79
N VAL A 66 17.58 0.11 -0.26
CA VAL A 66 16.65 1.14 -0.77
C VAL A 66 17.34 2.48 -0.85
N VAL A 67 17.27 3.12 -2.01
CA VAL A 67 17.74 4.49 -2.23
C VAL A 67 16.55 5.38 -2.57
N LEU A 68 16.35 6.42 -1.77
CA LEU A 68 15.39 7.49 -2.01
C LEU A 68 16.20 8.78 -2.20
N GLU A 69 16.18 9.33 -3.39
CA GLU A 69 17.03 10.49 -3.75
C GLU A 69 16.29 11.49 -4.64
N ILE A 70 16.78 12.72 -4.68
CA ILE A 70 16.36 13.71 -5.65
C ILE A 70 17.53 13.93 -6.60
N VAL A 71 17.33 13.60 -7.88
CA VAL A 71 18.31 13.80 -8.95
C VAL A 71 17.72 14.79 -9.95
N ASP A 72 18.43 15.90 -10.17
CA ASP A 72 17.98 17.00 -11.06
C ASP A 72 16.57 17.52 -10.73
N GLY A 73 16.25 17.63 -9.42
CA GLY A 73 14.95 18.08 -8.93
C GLY A 73 13.81 17.04 -9.06
N VAL A 74 14.12 15.80 -9.47
CA VAL A 74 13.14 14.73 -9.64
C VAL A 74 13.38 13.64 -8.58
N PHE A 75 12.32 13.28 -7.87
CA PHE A 75 12.36 12.13 -6.95
C PHE A 75 12.59 10.83 -7.70
N ARG A 76 13.49 10.03 -7.18
CA ARG A 76 13.77 8.67 -7.65
C ARG A 76 13.82 7.70 -6.47
N MET A 77 13.17 6.57 -6.63
CA MET A 77 13.29 5.43 -5.73
C MET A 77 13.95 4.28 -6.47
N ARG A 78 14.98 3.72 -5.87
CA ARG A 78 15.67 2.55 -6.38
C ARG A 78 15.64 1.46 -5.31
N ILE A 79 15.09 0.29 -5.66
CA ILE A 79 14.99 -0.86 -4.75
C ILE A 79 15.98 -1.91 -5.22
N GLY A 80 17.00 -2.15 -4.43
CA GLY A 80 18.03 -3.16 -4.67
C GLY A 80 17.55 -4.59 -4.40
N PRO A 81 18.43 -5.60 -4.54
CA PRO A 81 18.07 -7.01 -4.32
C PRO A 81 17.44 -7.29 -2.96
N ILE A 82 18.01 -6.77 -1.87
CA ILE A 82 17.48 -6.94 -0.50
C ILE A 82 16.12 -6.21 -0.35
N GLY A 83 15.98 -4.98 -0.86
CA GLY A 83 14.73 -4.28 -0.82
C GLY A 83 13.61 -5.05 -1.55
N ARG A 84 13.91 -5.68 -2.69
CA ARG A 84 12.97 -6.55 -3.41
C ARG A 84 12.62 -7.81 -2.61
N GLN A 85 13.60 -8.42 -1.91
CA GLN A 85 13.34 -9.57 -1.03
C GLN A 85 12.42 -9.19 0.13
N VAL A 86 12.65 -8.04 0.77
CA VAL A 86 11.80 -7.53 1.84
C VAL A 86 10.36 -7.32 1.34
N ARG A 87 10.19 -6.71 0.17
CA ARG A 87 8.86 -6.51 -0.43
C ARG A 87 8.19 -7.84 -0.81
N GLY A 88 8.95 -8.81 -1.32
CA GLY A 88 8.47 -10.16 -1.60
C GLY A 88 8.04 -10.90 -0.34
N ALA A 89 8.84 -10.83 0.74
CA ALA A 89 8.51 -11.43 2.02
C ALA A 89 7.21 -10.85 2.63
N TRP A 90 7.02 -9.54 2.49
CA TRP A 90 5.76 -8.90 2.91
C TRP A 90 4.56 -9.43 2.12
N ARG A 91 4.63 -9.53 0.79
CA ARG A 91 3.54 -10.08 -0.03
C ARG A 91 3.22 -11.52 0.37
N CYS A 92 4.25 -12.35 0.53
CA CYS A 92 4.10 -13.72 1.01
C CYS A 92 3.41 -13.78 2.37
N ALA A 93 3.76 -12.89 3.31
CA ALA A 93 3.15 -12.84 4.63
C ALA A 93 1.66 -12.47 4.57
N VAL A 94 1.22 -11.58 3.67
CA VAL A 94 -0.19 -11.27 3.42
C VAL A 94 -0.93 -12.52 2.96
N GLY A 95 -0.43 -13.22 1.95
CA GLY A 95 -1.02 -14.47 1.45
C GLY A 95 -1.06 -15.58 2.50
N CYS A 96 0.03 -15.76 3.26
CA CYS A 96 0.12 -16.74 4.34
C CYS A 96 -0.89 -16.46 5.46
N ALA A 97 -1.04 -15.19 5.89
CA ALA A 97 -2.01 -14.81 6.91
C ALA A 97 -3.45 -15.13 6.48
N ALA A 98 -3.81 -14.82 5.22
CA ALA A 98 -5.12 -15.14 4.69
C ALA A 98 -5.34 -16.66 4.58
N ARG A 99 -4.37 -17.43 4.11
CA ARG A 99 -4.46 -18.91 4.06
C ARG A 99 -4.58 -19.53 5.44
N ALA A 100 -4.01 -18.89 6.47
CA ALA A 100 -4.17 -19.30 7.87
C ALA A 100 -5.54 -18.95 8.47
N GLY A 101 -6.43 -18.29 7.73
CA GLY A 101 -7.80 -17.95 8.14
C GLY A 101 -7.98 -16.52 8.65
N LEU A 102 -6.96 -15.65 8.60
CA LEU A 102 -7.08 -14.25 8.99
C LEU A 102 -7.66 -13.42 7.84
N ASN A 103 -8.60 -12.52 8.15
CA ASN A 103 -8.97 -11.46 7.23
C ASN A 103 -7.88 -10.38 7.24
N VAL A 104 -7.44 -9.93 6.07
CA VAL A 104 -6.32 -9.01 5.91
C VAL A 104 -6.73 -7.75 5.16
N ILE A 105 -6.32 -6.59 5.65
CA ILE A 105 -6.30 -5.33 4.90
C ILE A 105 -4.83 -5.03 4.61
N ALA A 106 -4.44 -5.01 3.34
CA ALA A 106 -3.07 -4.69 2.94
C ALA A 106 -3.04 -3.44 2.05
N ASP A 107 -1.98 -2.64 2.16
CA ASP A 107 -1.80 -1.44 1.35
C ASP A 107 -0.50 -1.49 0.55
N ASP A 108 -0.59 -1.27 -0.76
CA ASP A 108 0.57 -1.22 -1.68
C ASP A 108 0.47 -0.04 -2.67
N VAL A 109 1.51 0.12 -3.43
CA VAL A 109 1.57 0.92 -4.65
C VAL A 109 2.06 0.01 -5.76
N VAL A 110 1.17 -0.45 -6.62
CA VAL A 110 1.49 -1.35 -7.74
C VAL A 110 1.86 -0.52 -8.96
N LEU A 111 3.16 -0.41 -9.25
CA LEU A 111 3.68 0.46 -10.30
C LEU A 111 4.14 -0.30 -11.55
N THR A 112 4.31 -1.61 -11.47
CA THR A 112 4.85 -2.43 -12.57
C THR A 112 4.02 -3.69 -12.82
N ALA A 113 4.06 -4.18 -14.06
CA ALA A 113 3.43 -5.45 -14.42
C ALA A 113 4.01 -6.63 -13.62
N GLN A 114 5.31 -6.58 -13.28
CA GLN A 114 5.95 -7.61 -12.46
C GLN A 114 5.37 -7.64 -11.04
N GLU A 115 5.14 -6.49 -10.41
CA GLU A 115 4.54 -6.40 -9.08
C GLU A 115 3.09 -6.89 -9.09
N TRP A 116 2.34 -6.54 -10.12
CA TRP A 116 1.00 -7.06 -10.32
C TRP A 116 0.99 -8.58 -10.45
N HIS A 117 1.89 -9.14 -11.27
CA HIS A 117 2.00 -10.59 -11.42
C HIS A 117 2.36 -11.27 -10.10
N GLN A 118 3.28 -10.70 -9.32
CA GLN A 118 3.61 -11.23 -7.99
C GLN A 118 2.40 -11.27 -7.07
N TRP A 119 1.56 -10.23 -7.07
CA TRP A 119 0.31 -10.24 -6.31
C TRP A 119 -0.67 -11.32 -6.80
N GLN A 120 -0.81 -11.50 -8.10
CA GLN A 120 -1.66 -12.55 -8.66
C GLN A 120 -1.22 -13.95 -8.17
N VAL A 121 0.09 -14.20 -8.12
CA VAL A 121 0.64 -15.47 -7.62
C VAL A 121 0.40 -15.62 -6.11
N GLU A 122 0.71 -14.59 -5.32
CA GLU A 122 0.59 -14.67 -3.85
C GLU A 122 -0.85 -14.76 -3.37
N LEU A 123 -1.79 -14.22 -4.10
CA LEU A 123 -3.21 -14.21 -3.73
C LEU A 123 -4.04 -15.24 -4.51
N ASP A 124 -3.40 -16.11 -5.28
CA ASP A 124 -4.11 -17.14 -6.05
C ASP A 124 -4.96 -18.04 -5.14
N GLY A 125 -6.21 -18.27 -5.54
CA GLY A 125 -7.19 -19.05 -4.79
C GLY A 125 -7.76 -18.37 -3.53
N LEU A 126 -7.40 -17.13 -3.22
CA LEU A 126 -7.95 -16.37 -2.10
C LEU A 126 -9.10 -15.45 -2.55
N ASP A 127 -10.05 -15.20 -1.65
CA ASP A 127 -11.08 -14.17 -1.84
C ASP A 127 -10.45 -12.78 -1.68
N THR A 128 -10.28 -12.07 -2.79
CA THR A 128 -9.59 -10.78 -2.83
C THR A 128 -10.51 -9.66 -3.27
N TYR A 129 -10.31 -8.47 -2.70
CA TYR A 129 -11.09 -7.28 -3.02
C TYR A 129 -10.17 -6.07 -3.19
N TRP A 130 -9.93 -5.68 -4.43
CA TRP A 130 -9.04 -4.56 -4.78
C TRP A 130 -9.79 -3.24 -4.78
N VAL A 131 -9.25 -2.29 -4.02
CA VAL A 131 -9.78 -0.93 -3.86
C VAL A 131 -8.79 0.06 -4.45
N ARG A 132 -9.23 0.82 -5.45
CA ARG A 132 -8.50 1.96 -5.95
C ARG A 132 -8.68 3.14 -4.99
N VAL A 133 -7.60 3.54 -4.33
CA VAL A 133 -7.58 4.71 -3.44
C VAL A 133 -7.11 5.90 -4.24
N GLN A 134 -8.06 6.62 -4.82
CA GLN A 134 -7.78 7.77 -5.70
C GLN A 134 -7.81 9.09 -4.96
N ILE A 135 -7.16 10.09 -5.55
CA ILE A 135 -7.04 11.45 -5.03
C ILE A 135 -6.58 12.36 -6.18
N ALA A 136 -7.01 13.61 -6.20
CA ALA A 136 -6.48 14.59 -7.15
C ALA A 136 -5.00 14.90 -6.87
N LEU A 137 -4.21 15.15 -7.93
CA LEU A 137 -2.76 15.30 -7.81
C LEU A 137 -2.36 16.49 -6.93
N ASP A 138 -3.04 17.61 -7.05
CA ASP A 138 -2.80 18.82 -6.25
C ASP A 138 -3.06 18.60 -4.76
N VAL A 139 -4.12 17.87 -4.42
CA VAL A 139 -4.42 17.47 -3.03
C VAL A 139 -3.38 16.49 -2.50
N LEU A 140 -2.93 15.55 -3.36
CA LEU A 140 -1.89 14.58 -3.03
C LEU A 140 -0.57 15.27 -2.66
N GLU A 141 -0.15 16.24 -3.47
CA GLU A 141 1.08 17.01 -3.25
C GLU A 141 0.99 17.90 -2.00
N ALA A 142 -0.16 18.52 -1.77
CA ALA A 142 -0.39 19.28 -0.54
C ALA A 142 -0.28 18.39 0.71
N ARG A 143 -0.79 17.15 0.67
CA ARG A 143 -0.65 16.18 1.75
C ARG A 143 0.80 15.71 1.94
N GLU A 144 1.53 15.46 0.85
CA GLU A 144 2.95 15.09 0.93
C GLU A 144 3.74 16.19 1.64
N TRP A 145 3.52 17.45 1.25
CA TRP A 145 4.17 18.60 1.86
C TRP A 145 3.82 18.74 3.35
N ALA A 146 2.54 18.62 3.70
CA ALA A 146 2.07 18.73 5.08
C ALA A 146 2.61 17.61 5.99
N HIS A 147 2.92 16.45 5.43
CA HIS A 147 3.45 15.31 6.18
C HIS A 147 4.89 15.52 6.68
N GLY A 148 5.68 16.37 6.01
CA GLY A 148 7.00 16.84 6.45
C GLY A 148 8.12 15.80 6.55
N THR A 149 7.80 14.50 6.56
CA THR A 149 8.77 13.39 6.69
C THR A 149 9.02 12.65 5.38
N ARG A 150 8.26 12.96 4.33
CA ARG A 150 8.41 12.35 3.01
C ARG A 150 9.31 13.20 2.12
N MET A 151 10.03 12.56 1.23
CA MET A 151 10.83 13.28 0.24
C MET A 151 9.90 13.93 -0.80
N PRO A 152 10.07 15.23 -1.08
CA PRO A 152 9.24 15.94 -2.05
C PRO A 152 9.26 15.28 -3.44
N GLY A 153 8.09 15.16 -4.05
CA GLY A 153 7.93 14.58 -5.38
C GLY A 153 7.76 13.07 -5.43
N HIS A 154 7.83 12.37 -4.31
CA HIS A 154 7.55 10.91 -4.24
C HIS A 154 6.10 10.62 -4.68
N ALA A 155 5.15 11.35 -4.13
CA ALA A 155 3.74 11.19 -4.46
C ALA A 155 3.44 11.42 -5.94
N ARG A 156 4.04 12.43 -6.56
CA ARG A 156 3.93 12.70 -8.02
C ARG A 156 4.56 11.59 -8.85
N ALA A 157 5.70 11.05 -8.43
CA ALA A 157 6.36 9.95 -9.14
C ALA A 157 5.47 8.70 -9.16
N ASP A 158 4.90 8.32 -8.03
CA ASP A 158 3.97 7.20 -7.93
C ASP A 158 2.68 7.46 -8.73
N TYR A 159 2.12 8.69 -8.63
CA TYR A 159 0.86 9.06 -9.28
C TYR A 159 0.88 8.85 -10.79
N ARG A 160 2.02 9.12 -11.42
CA ARG A 160 2.19 8.96 -12.87
C ARG A 160 1.98 7.51 -13.34
N ASP A 161 2.42 6.55 -12.52
CA ASP A 161 2.45 5.13 -12.89
C ASP A 161 1.41 4.29 -12.11
N ALA A 162 0.75 4.86 -11.10
CA ALA A 162 -0.30 4.22 -10.34
C ALA A 162 -1.52 3.83 -11.21
N TYR A 163 -2.26 2.83 -10.75
CA TYR A 163 -3.55 2.37 -11.31
C TYR A 163 -3.49 1.70 -12.69
N ARG A 164 -2.30 1.38 -13.21
CA ARG A 164 -2.16 0.81 -14.55
C ARG A 164 -2.42 -0.68 -14.64
N TYR A 165 -2.21 -1.41 -13.57
CA TYR A 165 -2.14 -2.88 -13.61
C TYR A 165 -3.25 -3.58 -12.86
N PRO A 166 -3.60 -3.25 -11.60
CA PRO A 166 -4.63 -3.97 -10.88
C PRO A 166 -6.02 -3.81 -11.51
N ILE A 167 -6.81 -4.88 -11.40
CA ILE A 167 -8.25 -4.83 -11.72
C ILE A 167 -8.98 -4.52 -10.42
N TYR A 168 -9.63 -3.37 -10.36
CA TYR A 168 -10.29 -2.89 -9.17
C TYR A 168 -11.75 -3.33 -9.10
N HIS A 169 -12.18 -3.75 -7.92
CA HIS A 169 -13.58 -4.06 -7.61
C HIS A 169 -14.36 -2.79 -7.22
N THR A 170 -13.66 -1.80 -6.67
CA THR A 170 -14.23 -0.50 -6.31
C THR A 170 -13.16 0.57 -6.26
N GLU A 171 -13.61 1.82 -6.20
CA GLU A 171 -12.74 2.98 -6.00
C GLU A 171 -13.29 3.89 -4.90
N VAL A 172 -12.42 4.62 -4.23
CA VAL A 172 -12.76 5.62 -3.22
C VAL A 172 -11.88 6.85 -3.39
N ASP A 173 -12.48 8.02 -3.38
CA ASP A 173 -11.76 9.30 -3.44
C ASP A 173 -11.55 9.86 -2.02
N THR A 174 -10.32 9.69 -1.54
CA THR A 174 -9.91 10.20 -0.22
C THR A 174 -9.61 11.70 -0.23
N GLY A 175 -9.57 12.33 -1.39
CA GLY A 175 -9.44 13.78 -1.51
C GLY A 175 -10.72 14.51 -1.14
N THR A 176 -11.87 13.88 -1.36
CA THR A 176 -13.20 14.44 -1.13
C THR A 176 -13.90 13.87 0.11
N LEU A 177 -13.56 12.66 0.52
CA LEU A 177 -14.13 11.98 1.67
C LEU A 177 -13.16 11.96 2.84
N ASP A 178 -13.67 12.16 4.06
CA ASP A 178 -12.91 11.91 5.27
C ASP A 178 -12.63 10.40 5.46
N PRO A 179 -11.75 10.02 6.40
CA PRO A 179 -11.38 8.61 6.60
C PRO A 179 -12.57 7.70 6.94
N ASP A 180 -13.50 8.16 7.78
CA ASP A 180 -14.65 7.37 8.22
C ASP A 180 -15.67 7.20 7.11
N ALA A 181 -15.95 8.24 6.33
CA ALA A 181 -16.79 8.19 5.14
C ALA A 181 -16.18 7.30 4.06
N SER A 182 -14.87 7.39 3.84
CA SER A 182 -14.13 6.52 2.91
C SER A 182 -14.25 5.05 3.32
N ALA A 183 -14.02 4.75 4.60
CA ALA A 183 -14.14 3.40 5.14
C ALA A 183 -15.60 2.89 5.07
N ALA A 184 -16.59 3.74 5.33
CA ALA A 184 -18.00 3.39 5.20
C ALA A 184 -18.36 3.00 3.76
N ALA A 185 -17.89 3.78 2.78
CA ALA A 185 -18.15 3.53 1.36
C ALA A 185 -17.50 2.19 0.90
N VAL A 186 -16.24 1.95 1.25
CA VAL A 186 -15.56 0.69 0.91
C VAL A 186 -16.23 -0.50 1.60
N HIS A 187 -16.52 -0.40 2.89
CA HIS A 187 -17.18 -1.46 3.66
C HIS A 187 -18.55 -1.82 3.08
N ALA A 188 -19.39 -0.83 2.75
CA ALA A 188 -20.71 -1.05 2.17
C ALA A 188 -20.62 -1.80 0.84
N ARG A 189 -19.70 -1.40 -0.05
CA ARG A 189 -19.50 -2.05 -1.35
C ARG A 189 -18.92 -3.47 -1.19
N TRP A 190 -17.98 -3.65 -0.24
CA TRP A 190 -17.43 -4.96 0.07
C TRP A 190 -18.53 -5.92 0.57
N ARG A 191 -19.45 -5.46 1.43
CA ARG A 191 -20.59 -6.26 1.92
C ARG A 191 -21.60 -6.59 0.82
N ALA A 192 -21.80 -5.68 -0.13
CA ALA A 192 -22.73 -5.86 -1.24
C ALA A 192 -22.20 -6.72 -2.39
N ARG A 193 -20.88 -7.10 -2.37
CA ARG A 193 -20.32 -7.93 -3.42
C ARG A 193 -20.94 -9.30 -3.45
N THR A 194 -21.22 -9.81 -4.66
CA THR A 194 -21.61 -11.21 -4.85
C THR A 194 -20.34 -12.06 -4.76
N LYS A 195 -20.38 -13.08 -3.92
CA LYS A 195 -19.29 -14.05 -3.84
C LYS A 195 -19.25 -14.93 -5.08
#